data_8d7e65df2ecc723220389236312159db
#
_entry.id   8d7e65df2ecc723220389236312159db
#
_cell.length_a   1.000
_cell.length_b   1.000
_cell.length_c   1.000
_cell.angle_alpha   90.00
_cell.angle_beta   90.00
_cell.angle_gamma   90.00
#
_symmetry.space_group_name_H-M   'P 1'
#
loop_
_entity.id
_entity.type
_entity.pdbx_description
1 polymer ?
#
loop_
_entity_poly.entity_id
_entity_poly.type
_entity_poly.pdbx_seq_one_letter_code
_entity_poly.pdbx_strand_id
1 'polypeptide(L)'
;MGAHSSFTIGMSGAPGGMALERGSPADSAVFVGYKTASGRIHSMPFYEGVDNDAERYSQSSAEGASSACVFDEEVIARDYRWGTDTFQAPGLRLKVLTPFFSIPDPLVADQSKLKFASCPATFLSFVIENDSDEEWCGFFALKNDKYW
;
A
#
# COMPACT_ATOMS: atom_id res chain seq x y z
N MET A 1 14.81 2.84 -3.29
CA MET A 1 14.77 3.86 -2.22
C MET A 1 16.13 3.80 -1.54
N GLY A 2 16.88 4.82 -1.38
CA GLY A 2 18.16 4.86 -0.67
C GLY A 2 18.90 3.53 -0.43
N ALA A 3 20.09 3.57 0.10
CA ALA A 3 20.92 2.36 0.22
C ALA A 3 20.42 1.34 1.27
N HIS A 4 19.47 1.71 2.12
CA HIS A 4 19.14 0.94 3.32
C HIS A 4 17.64 0.73 3.59
N SER A 5 16.77 1.03 2.62
CA SER A 5 15.33 0.81 2.79
C SER A 5 14.69 0.26 1.53
N SER A 6 13.68 -0.58 1.71
CA SER A 6 12.84 -1.07 0.63
C SER A 6 11.36 -0.93 1.04
N PHE A 7 10.51 -0.74 0.04
CA PHE A 7 9.08 -0.80 0.19
C PHE A 7 8.54 -1.82 -0.81
N THR A 8 7.81 -2.80 -0.33
CA THR A 8 7.31 -3.92 -1.13
C THR A 8 5.80 -3.99 -1.01
N ILE A 9 5.13 -4.17 -2.12
CA ILE A 9 3.67 -4.33 -2.20
C ILE A 9 3.33 -5.11 -3.46
N GLY A 10 2.21 -5.78 -3.48
CA GLY A 10 1.59 -6.17 -4.73
C GLY A 10 1.50 -7.63 -5.06
N MET A 11 1.60 -8.50 -4.08
CA MET A 11 1.18 -9.89 -4.23
C MET A 11 -0.03 -10.15 -3.33
N SER A 12 -1.06 -10.77 -3.88
CA SER A 12 -2.25 -11.16 -3.11
C SER A 12 -1.89 -12.14 -2.01
N GLY A 13 -2.41 -11.90 -0.82
CA GLY A 13 -2.17 -12.76 0.34
C GLY A 13 -0.74 -12.73 0.89
N ALA A 14 0.11 -11.83 0.42
CA ALA A 14 1.48 -11.72 0.87
C ALA A 14 1.75 -10.41 1.62
N PRO A 15 2.53 -10.47 2.71
CA PRO A 15 2.99 -9.27 3.40
C PRO A 15 3.95 -8.47 2.54
N GLY A 16 4.08 -7.21 2.86
CA GLY A 16 4.99 -6.28 2.19
C GLY A 16 5.43 -5.20 3.16
N GLY A 17 5.25 -3.94 2.78
CA GLY A 17 5.56 -2.78 3.60
C GLY A 17 7.00 -2.36 3.52
N MET A 18 7.46 -1.69 4.56
CA MET A 18 8.79 -1.09 4.62
C MET A 18 9.76 -1.98 5.39
N ALA A 19 10.91 -2.26 4.80
CA ALA A 19 12.05 -2.83 5.48
C ALA A 19 13.18 -1.80 5.56
N LEU A 20 13.74 -1.65 6.74
CA LEU A 20 14.97 -0.92 6.99
C LEU A 20 16.10 -1.94 7.17
N GLU A 21 17.26 -1.63 6.60
CA GLU A 21 18.43 -2.50 6.61
C GLU A 21 18.37 -3.70 5.65
N ARG A 22 19.53 -4.22 5.32
CA ARG A 22 19.72 -5.29 4.32
C ARG A 22 19.35 -6.69 4.82
N GLY A 23 18.95 -6.81 6.07
CA GLY A 23 18.92 -8.11 6.76
C GLY A 23 17.58 -8.84 6.72
N SER A 24 16.47 -8.16 6.51
CA SER A 24 15.15 -8.78 6.57
C SER A 24 14.27 -8.26 5.45
N PRO A 25 13.57 -9.13 4.72
CA PRO A 25 12.54 -8.70 3.80
C PRO A 25 11.42 -7.97 4.55
N ALA A 26 10.67 -7.14 3.85
CA ALA A 26 9.46 -6.54 4.39
C ALA A 26 8.42 -7.64 4.62
N ASP A 27 7.91 -7.72 5.82
CA ASP A 27 6.97 -8.75 6.29
C ASP A 27 5.74 -8.15 7.01
N SER A 28 5.47 -6.88 6.75
CA SER A 28 4.39 -6.14 7.37
C SER A 28 3.14 -6.13 6.49
N ALA A 29 1.97 -6.23 7.09
CA ALA A 29 0.72 -6.09 6.35
C ALA A 29 0.52 -4.64 5.89
N VAL A 30 0.05 -4.49 4.65
CA VAL A 30 -0.29 -3.19 4.06
C VAL A 30 -1.79 -3.15 3.84
N PHE A 31 -2.47 -2.26 4.56
CA PHE A 31 -3.91 -2.07 4.45
C PHE A 31 -4.20 -0.80 3.66
N VAL A 32 -4.85 -0.95 2.53
CA VAL A 32 -5.30 0.16 1.72
C VAL A 32 -6.67 -0.14 1.14
N GLY A 33 -7.58 0.81 1.28
CA GLY A 33 -8.95 0.60 0.87
C GLY A 33 -9.86 1.79 1.17
N TYR A 34 -11.15 1.53 1.16
CA TYR A 34 -12.15 2.50 1.55
C TYR A 34 -13.30 1.84 2.33
N LYS A 35 -13.97 2.64 3.15
CA LYS A 35 -15.18 2.27 3.88
C LYS A 35 -16.33 3.12 3.37
N THR A 36 -17.46 2.50 3.06
CA THR A 36 -18.70 3.18 2.69
C THR A 36 -19.47 3.66 3.92
N ALA A 37 -20.40 4.59 3.75
CA ALA A 37 -21.28 5.03 4.84
C ALA A 37 -22.11 3.89 5.43
N SER A 38 -22.47 2.90 4.62
CA SER A 38 -23.17 1.68 5.06
C SER A 38 -22.30 0.75 5.92
N GLY A 39 -21.02 1.08 6.13
CA GLY A 39 -20.11 0.32 6.97
C GLY A 39 -19.35 -0.79 6.24
N ARG A 40 -19.55 -0.96 4.94
CA ARG A 40 -18.84 -1.94 4.12
C ARG A 40 -17.41 -1.48 3.87
N ILE A 41 -16.44 -2.37 4.08
CA ILE A 41 -15.01 -2.10 3.86
C ILE A 41 -14.57 -2.86 2.60
N HIS A 42 -13.90 -2.14 1.68
CA HIS A 42 -13.25 -2.72 0.52
C HIS A 42 -11.75 -2.48 0.62
N SER A 43 -10.94 -3.53 0.48
CA SER A 43 -9.48 -3.43 0.64
C SER A 43 -8.71 -4.23 -0.40
N MET A 44 -7.48 -3.79 -0.65
CA MET A 44 -6.50 -4.53 -1.43
C MET A 44 -5.98 -5.74 -0.63
N PRO A 45 -5.58 -6.84 -1.31
CA PRO A 45 -5.17 -8.10 -0.67
C PRO A 45 -3.68 -8.13 -0.29
N PHE A 46 -3.11 -7.05 0.25
CA PHE A 46 -1.66 -6.93 0.51
C PHE A 46 -1.26 -7.35 1.93
N TYR A 47 -1.89 -8.41 2.45
CA TYR A 47 -1.61 -8.97 3.78
C TYR A 47 -1.90 -10.48 3.80
N GLU A 48 -1.34 -11.18 4.79
CA GLU A 48 -1.57 -12.61 4.97
C GLU A 48 -2.99 -12.91 5.49
N GLY A 49 -3.51 -14.08 5.15
CA GLY A 49 -4.78 -14.58 5.68
C GLY A 49 -6.01 -13.93 5.06
N VAL A 50 -5.90 -13.40 3.85
CA VAL A 50 -7.00 -12.78 3.11
C VAL A 50 -8.23 -13.68 3.05
N ASP A 51 -8.06 -14.96 2.78
CA ASP A 51 -9.16 -15.94 2.69
C ASP A 51 -9.82 -16.21 4.04
N ASN A 52 -9.05 -16.13 5.12
CA ASN A 52 -9.56 -16.37 6.48
C ASN A 52 -10.26 -15.15 7.07
N ASP A 53 -9.89 -13.95 6.64
CA ASP A 53 -10.48 -12.72 7.17
C ASP A 53 -11.93 -12.55 6.72
N ALA A 54 -12.28 -12.96 5.50
CA ALA A 54 -13.66 -12.94 5.03
C ALA A 54 -14.57 -13.82 5.90
N GLU A 55 -14.12 -15.01 6.31
CA GLU A 55 -14.83 -15.90 7.23
C GLU A 55 -14.90 -15.32 8.66
N ARG A 56 -13.82 -14.70 9.13
CA ARG A 56 -13.71 -14.13 10.47
C ARG A 56 -14.68 -12.95 10.68
N TYR A 57 -14.86 -12.13 9.68
CA TYR A 57 -15.79 -11.00 9.72
C TYR A 57 -17.25 -11.38 9.41
N SER A 58 -17.47 -12.46 8.66
CA SER A 58 -18.82 -12.98 8.41
C SER A 58 -19.45 -13.65 9.64
N GLN A 59 -18.65 -14.14 10.58
CA GLN A 59 -19.12 -14.78 11.81
C GLN A 59 -19.50 -13.82 12.93
N SER A 60 -19.13 -12.54 12.86
CA SER A 60 -19.55 -11.54 13.84
C SER A 60 -20.90 -10.95 13.46
N SER A 61 -21.95 -11.70 13.64
CA SER A 61 -23.35 -11.26 13.47
C SER A 61 -23.87 -10.37 14.61
N ALA A 62 -23.00 -9.58 15.21
CA ALA A 62 -23.41 -8.49 16.08
C ALA A 62 -23.91 -7.33 15.21
N GLU A 63 -25.08 -6.78 15.53
CA GLU A 63 -25.62 -5.58 14.89
C GLU A 63 -24.55 -4.48 14.89
N GLY A 64 -24.09 -4.09 13.68
CA GLY A 64 -23.02 -3.11 13.49
C GLY A 64 -21.67 -3.65 13.04
N ALA A 65 -21.53 -4.94 12.79
CA ALA A 65 -20.30 -5.51 12.26
C ALA A 65 -20.01 -5.00 10.83
N SER A 66 -18.87 -4.36 10.65
CA SER A 66 -18.36 -4.00 9.32
C SER A 66 -18.11 -5.25 8.51
N SER A 67 -18.77 -5.42 7.37
CA SER A 67 -18.39 -6.48 6.44
C SER A 67 -17.14 -6.05 5.67
N ALA A 68 -16.05 -6.78 5.82
CA ALA A 68 -14.86 -6.59 5.01
C ALA A 68 -14.99 -7.41 3.72
N CYS A 69 -14.71 -6.77 2.61
CA CYS A 69 -14.63 -7.37 1.28
C CYS A 69 -13.23 -7.08 0.74
N VAL A 70 -12.47 -8.13 0.49
CA VAL A 70 -11.16 -8.01 -0.15
C VAL A 70 -11.36 -8.12 -1.66
N PHE A 71 -10.68 -7.27 -2.43
CA PHE A 71 -10.73 -7.36 -3.87
C PHE A 71 -10.04 -8.65 -4.35
N ASP A 72 -10.73 -9.41 -5.20
CA ASP A 72 -10.14 -10.54 -5.88
C ASP A 72 -8.99 -10.08 -6.79
N GLU A 73 -7.93 -10.88 -6.88
CA GLU A 73 -6.78 -10.56 -7.72
C GLU A 73 -7.15 -10.32 -9.19
N GLU A 74 -8.14 -11.04 -9.68
CA GLU A 74 -8.63 -10.94 -11.07
C GLU A 74 -9.25 -9.57 -11.41
N VAL A 75 -9.75 -8.83 -10.40
CA VAL A 75 -10.33 -7.50 -10.61
C VAL A 75 -9.34 -6.38 -10.39
N ILE A 76 -8.10 -6.70 -9.98
CA ILE A 76 -7.03 -5.72 -9.77
C ILE A 76 -6.17 -5.63 -11.01
N ALA A 77 -6.26 -4.51 -11.72
CA ALA A 77 -5.33 -4.20 -12.80
C ALA A 77 -4.05 -3.59 -12.23
N ARG A 78 -2.90 -4.06 -12.70
CA ARG A 78 -1.59 -3.54 -12.33
C ARG A 78 -0.85 -2.99 -13.56
N ASP A 79 -0.36 -1.76 -13.45
CA ASP A 79 0.54 -1.13 -14.43
C ASP A 79 1.81 -0.66 -13.71
N TYR A 80 2.97 -1.16 -14.14
CA TYR A 80 4.25 -0.75 -13.58
C TYR A 80 5.16 -0.20 -14.68
N ARG A 81 5.83 0.89 -14.34
CA ARG A 81 6.78 1.61 -15.20
C ARG A 81 7.98 2.01 -14.37
N TRP A 82 8.96 2.59 -15.03
CA TRP A 82 10.12 3.15 -14.33
C TRP A 82 9.68 4.10 -13.20
N GLY A 83 9.97 3.68 -11.97
CA GLY A 83 9.68 4.46 -10.78
C GLY A 83 8.21 4.55 -10.37
N THR A 84 7.28 3.85 -11.04
CA THR A 84 5.87 3.82 -10.66
C THR A 84 5.30 2.42 -10.72
N ASP A 85 4.48 2.09 -9.73
CA ASP A 85 3.66 0.89 -9.68
C ASP A 85 2.23 1.31 -9.33
N THR A 86 1.28 0.94 -10.16
CA THR A 86 -0.11 1.38 -10.02
C THR A 86 -1.02 0.17 -9.95
N PHE A 87 -1.86 0.13 -8.93
CA PHE A 87 -2.89 -0.87 -8.72
C PHE A 87 -4.25 -0.19 -8.84
N GLN A 88 -5.12 -0.75 -9.64
CA GLN A 88 -6.47 -0.24 -9.85
C GLN A 88 -7.48 -1.33 -9.57
N ALA A 89 -8.38 -1.08 -8.63
CA ALA A 89 -9.54 -1.88 -8.30
C ALA A 89 -10.81 -1.03 -8.45
N PRO A 90 -12.00 -1.61 -8.41
CA PRO A 90 -13.25 -0.85 -8.45
C PRO A 90 -13.29 0.22 -7.36
N GLY A 91 -13.42 1.49 -7.78
CA GLY A 91 -13.47 2.64 -6.87
C GLY A 91 -12.16 3.03 -6.19
N LEU A 92 -11.03 2.34 -6.45
CA LEU A 92 -9.77 2.59 -5.77
C LEU A 92 -8.58 2.50 -6.73
N ARG A 93 -7.73 3.51 -6.71
CA ARG A 93 -6.43 3.50 -7.39
C ARG A 93 -5.32 3.82 -6.41
N LEU A 94 -4.38 2.90 -6.25
CA LEU A 94 -3.15 3.09 -5.49
C LEU A 94 -1.99 3.25 -6.46
N LYS A 95 -1.20 4.31 -6.29
CA LYS A 95 0.03 4.53 -7.05
C LYS A 95 1.21 4.68 -6.09
N VAL A 96 2.21 3.86 -6.29
CA VAL A 96 3.49 3.92 -5.59
C VAL A 96 4.49 4.61 -6.51
N LEU A 97 5.13 5.67 -6.03
CA LEU A 97 6.18 6.38 -6.75
C LEU A 97 7.50 6.24 -5.99
N THR A 98 8.47 5.69 -6.68
CA THR A 98 9.85 5.63 -6.20
C THR A 98 10.68 6.57 -7.06
N PRO A 99 11.25 7.64 -6.50
CA PRO A 99 12.13 8.51 -7.26
C PRO A 99 13.30 7.74 -7.85
N PHE A 100 13.51 7.91 -9.14
CA PHE A 100 14.59 7.27 -9.88
C PHE A 100 15.46 8.34 -10.52
N PHE A 101 16.57 8.66 -9.85
CA PHE A 101 17.54 9.66 -10.30
C PHE A 101 18.94 9.07 -10.31
N SER A 102 19.77 9.54 -11.22
CA SER A 102 21.21 9.32 -11.14
C SER A 102 21.75 9.96 -9.87
N ILE A 103 22.47 9.21 -9.07
CA ILE A 103 23.19 9.80 -7.92
C ILE A 103 24.36 10.61 -8.48
N PRO A 104 24.37 11.93 -8.26
CA PRO A 104 25.46 12.76 -8.76
C PRO A 104 26.77 12.47 -8.01
N ASP A 105 27.88 12.78 -8.64
CA ASP A 105 29.21 12.63 -8.02
C ASP A 105 29.29 13.49 -6.74
N PRO A 106 29.53 12.88 -5.56
CA PRO A 106 29.55 13.59 -4.29
C PRO A 106 30.68 14.62 -4.18
N LEU A 107 31.72 14.52 -5.01
CA LEU A 107 32.87 15.45 -4.97
C LEU A 107 32.57 16.78 -5.68
N VAL A 108 31.61 16.79 -6.60
CA VAL A 108 31.31 17.99 -7.43
C VAL A 108 29.86 18.46 -7.35
N ALA A 109 29.00 17.64 -6.79
CA ALA A 109 27.58 17.95 -6.72
C ALA A 109 27.25 18.88 -5.55
N ASP A 110 26.24 19.72 -5.76
CA ASP A 110 25.61 20.46 -4.69
C ASP A 110 24.97 19.52 -3.67
N GLN A 111 25.13 19.82 -2.38
CA GLN A 111 24.57 19.03 -1.28
C GLN A 111 23.05 18.85 -1.36
N SER A 112 22.32 19.81 -1.88
CA SER A 112 20.87 19.71 -2.05
C SER A 112 20.50 18.65 -3.06
N LYS A 113 21.24 18.54 -4.17
CA LYS A 113 21.06 17.51 -5.19
C LYS A 113 21.37 16.10 -4.65
N LEU A 114 22.45 15.99 -3.87
CA LEU A 114 22.82 14.74 -3.20
C LEU A 114 21.74 14.28 -2.22
N LYS A 115 21.28 15.18 -1.35
CA LYS A 115 20.21 14.87 -0.37
C LYS A 115 18.93 14.43 -1.08
N PHE A 116 18.56 15.09 -2.17
CA PHE A 116 17.38 14.73 -2.94
C PHE A 116 17.54 13.37 -3.63
N ALA A 117 18.68 13.13 -4.30
CA ALA A 117 18.94 11.88 -5.01
C ALA A 117 19.08 10.65 -4.07
N SER A 118 19.57 10.88 -2.85
CA SER A 118 19.73 9.84 -1.83
C SER A 118 18.58 9.72 -0.83
N CYS A 119 17.53 10.53 -0.98
CA CYS A 119 16.38 10.51 -0.08
C CYS A 119 15.69 9.14 -0.07
N PRO A 120 15.61 8.45 1.08
CA PRO A 120 15.00 7.13 1.18
C PRO A 120 13.47 7.25 1.31
N ALA A 121 12.82 7.92 0.36
CA ALA A 121 11.40 8.17 0.38
C ALA A 121 10.67 7.40 -0.72
N THR A 122 9.53 6.85 -0.37
CA THR A 122 8.53 6.33 -1.31
C THR A 122 7.27 7.18 -1.16
N PHE A 123 6.74 7.64 -2.28
CA PHE A 123 5.51 8.41 -2.29
C PHE A 123 4.35 7.49 -2.64
N LEU A 124 3.28 7.60 -1.88
CA LEU A 124 2.04 6.89 -2.11
C LEU A 124 0.95 7.90 -2.45
N SER A 125 0.24 7.64 -3.51
CA SER A 125 -0.97 8.37 -3.88
C SER A 125 -2.09 7.37 -4.02
N PHE A 126 -3.19 7.58 -3.31
CA PHE A 126 -4.40 6.80 -3.56
C PHE A 126 -5.57 7.73 -3.86
N VAL A 127 -6.40 7.28 -4.79
CA VAL A 127 -7.56 8.00 -5.27
C VAL A 127 -8.76 7.10 -5.10
N ILE A 128 -9.82 7.66 -4.52
CA ILE A 128 -11.12 6.99 -4.42
C ILE A 128 -12.02 7.59 -5.49
N GLU A 129 -12.48 6.73 -6.37
CA GLU A 129 -13.42 7.07 -7.46
C GLU A 129 -14.82 6.65 -7.00
N ASN A 130 -15.48 7.53 -6.26
CA ASN A 130 -16.82 7.30 -5.74
C ASN A 130 -17.86 7.75 -6.78
N ASP A 131 -18.58 6.81 -7.32
CA ASP A 131 -19.67 7.02 -8.28
C ASP A 131 -21.08 6.88 -7.67
N SER A 132 -21.14 6.74 -6.33
CA SER A 132 -22.38 6.61 -5.56
C SER A 132 -22.74 7.90 -4.83
N ASP A 133 -23.99 7.97 -4.33
CA ASP A 133 -24.44 9.06 -3.49
C ASP A 133 -24.01 8.93 -2.02
N GLU A 134 -23.37 7.81 -1.65
CA GLU A 134 -22.86 7.56 -0.30
C GLU A 134 -21.49 8.20 -0.09
N GLU A 135 -21.20 8.63 1.14
CA GLU A 135 -19.87 9.06 1.53
C GLU A 135 -18.92 7.85 1.68
N TRP A 136 -17.73 7.93 1.07
CA TRP A 136 -16.67 6.93 1.23
C TRP A 136 -15.46 7.53 1.94
N CYS A 137 -14.90 6.78 2.87
CA CYS A 137 -13.70 7.16 3.62
C CYS A 137 -12.55 6.23 3.25
N GLY A 138 -11.48 6.78 2.67
CA GLY A 138 -10.27 6.04 2.33
C GLY A 138 -9.35 5.83 3.52
N PHE A 139 -8.61 4.73 3.50
CA PHE A 139 -7.59 4.46 4.51
C PHE A 139 -6.33 3.85 3.90
N PHE A 140 -5.20 4.16 4.55
CA PHE A 140 -3.92 3.51 4.33
C PHE A 140 -3.27 3.27 5.68
N ALA A 141 -2.84 2.03 5.94
CA ALA A 141 -2.16 1.65 7.17
C ALA A 141 -1.07 0.61 6.91
N LEU A 142 -0.02 0.67 7.70
CA LEU A 142 1.04 -0.33 7.76
C LEU A 142 1.03 -0.95 9.15
N LYS A 143 0.99 -2.28 9.20
CA LYS A 143 1.27 -2.98 10.45
C LYS A 143 2.78 -2.97 10.66
N ASN A 144 3.23 -2.42 11.78
CA ASN A 144 4.64 -2.43 12.14
C ASN A 144 4.79 -3.10 13.50
N ASP A 145 5.30 -4.33 13.50
CA ASP A 145 5.52 -5.12 14.71
C ASP A 145 6.91 -4.89 15.32
N LYS A 146 7.76 -4.09 14.66
CA LYS A 146 9.10 -3.75 15.13
C LYS A 146 9.07 -2.38 15.81
N TYR A 147 9.32 -2.34 17.10
CA TYR A 147 9.56 -1.11 17.83
C TYR A 147 10.95 -0.57 17.45
N TRP A 148 11.02 0.69 17.20
CA TRP A 148 12.27 1.43 16.89
C TRP A 148 12.96 1.85 18.17
#